data_088eab31dabae9db1eb0152c666b6a71
#
_entry.id   088eab31dabae9db1eb0152c666b6a71
#
_cell.length_a   1.000
_cell.length_b   1.000
_cell.length_c   1.000
_cell.angle_alpha   90.00
_cell.angle_beta   90.00
_cell.angle_gamma   90.00
#
_symmetry.space_group_name_H-M   'P 1'
#
loop_
_entity.id
_entity.type
_entity.pdbx_description
1 polymer ?
#
loop_
_entity_poly.entity_id
_entity_poly.type
_entity_poly.pdbx_seq_one_letter_code
_entity_poly.pdbx_strand_id
1 'polypeptide(L)'
;YGGMWRQALESFDVMFVQNEESKKLLATLGFDNVLVAGDTRFDRVAEIARAARRIDVIDRFKGDNRLFVAGSTWEPDEELLIRLINDNPDVKFVVAPHEMDESRIARLMAETKGGALRYTQCTPRTTYGSRQLLILDTVGILASVYGYATWSYIGGGFCVGIHNTLEAATFGLPVAFGPNYEKFKEARDLVTLGAARSVTDYEQLRTWFVPLRDNEEFLQKTSRIAKDYTTRHQGATGIIVKTIFH
;
A
#
# COMPACT_ATOMS: atom_id res chain seq x y z
N TYR A 1 -28.33 -24.01 -1.84
CA TYR A 1 -27.26 -23.39 -1.05
C TYR A 1 -27.73 -22.18 -0.23
N GLY A 2 -28.77 -21.42 -0.63
CA GLY A 2 -29.26 -20.22 0.05
C GLY A 2 -29.81 -20.44 1.47
N GLY A 3 -30.49 -21.57 1.71
CA GLY A 3 -31.10 -21.87 3.03
C GLY A 3 -30.09 -22.06 4.17
N MET A 4 -28.99 -22.75 3.88
CA MET A 4 -27.93 -22.99 4.88
C MET A 4 -27.21 -21.70 5.29
N TRP A 5 -26.90 -20.83 4.33
CA TRP A 5 -26.31 -19.53 4.62
C TRP A 5 -27.24 -18.62 5.40
N ARG A 6 -28.56 -18.66 5.12
CA ARG A 6 -29.56 -17.90 5.85
C ARG A 6 -29.64 -18.35 7.30
N GLN A 7 -29.70 -19.67 7.56
CA GLN A 7 -29.68 -20.21 8.94
C GLN A 7 -28.42 -19.80 9.72
N ALA A 8 -27.26 -19.77 9.05
CA ALA A 8 -26.02 -19.29 9.66
C ALA A 8 -26.13 -17.80 10.05
N LEU A 9 -26.69 -16.96 9.19
CA LEU A 9 -26.89 -15.54 9.50
C LEU A 9 -27.93 -15.32 10.62
N GLU A 10 -28.96 -16.15 10.70
CA GLU A 10 -30.00 -16.11 11.75
C GLU A 10 -29.45 -16.45 13.14
N SER A 11 -28.27 -17.08 13.24
CA SER A 11 -27.64 -17.44 14.51
C SER A 11 -26.83 -16.31 15.16
N PHE A 12 -26.65 -15.17 14.48
CA PHE A 12 -25.91 -14.04 15.04
C PHE A 12 -26.84 -13.09 15.82
N ASP A 13 -26.44 -12.70 17.02
CA ASP A 13 -27.14 -11.68 17.82
C ASP A 13 -27.02 -10.30 17.17
N VAL A 14 -25.87 -9.98 16.60
CA VAL A 14 -25.58 -8.75 15.87
C VAL A 14 -24.62 -8.99 14.72
N MET A 15 -24.85 -8.32 13.61
CA MET A 15 -23.98 -8.32 12.44
C MET A 15 -23.37 -6.95 12.21
N PHE A 16 -22.03 -6.87 12.16
CA PHE A 16 -21.33 -5.64 11.83
C PHE A 16 -20.93 -5.63 10.35
N VAL A 17 -21.27 -4.55 9.67
CA VAL A 17 -20.99 -4.38 8.25
C VAL A 17 -20.15 -3.13 7.99
N GLN A 18 -19.49 -3.12 6.84
CA GLN A 18 -18.56 -2.05 6.48
C GLN A 18 -19.25 -0.76 6.03
N ASN A 19 -20.47 -0.85 5.48
CA ASN A 19 -21.16 0.29 4.86
C ASN A 19 -22.70 0.13 4.87
N GLU A 20 -23.38 1.22 4.56
CA GLU A 20 -24.85 1.27 4.47
C GLU A 20 -25.40 0.38 3.34
N GLU A 21 -24.66 0.16 2.26
CA GLU A 21 -25.09 -0.71 1.16
C GLU A 21 -25.22 -2.17 1.63
N SER A 22 -24.23 -2.65 2.37
CA SER A 22 -24.25 -3.98 2.98
C SER A 22 -25.39 -4.12 3.99
N LYS A 23 -25.65 -3.08 4.80
CA LYS A 23 -26.78 -3.06 5.72
C LYS A 23 -28.11 -3.15 4.98
N LYS A 24 -28.30 -2.34 3.93
CA LYS A 24 -29.51 -2.37 3.10
C LYS A 24 -29.70 -3.74 2.44
N LEU A 25 -28.62 -4.36 1.94
CA LEU A 25 -28.69 -5.68 1.34
C LEU A 25 -29.18 -6.74 2.35
N LEU A 26 -28.66 -6.74 3.57
CA LEU A 26 -29.11 -7.66 4.63
C LEU A 26 -30.55 -7.38 5.06
N ALA A 27 -30.97 -6.12 5.10
CA ALA A 27 -32.36 -5.73 5.37
C ALA A 27 -33.34 -6.29 4.32
N THR A 28 -32.95 -6.36 3.01
CA THR A 28 -33.79 -7.01 1.98
C THR A 28 -33.96 -8.51 2.21
N LEU A 29 -33.05 -9.12 2.98
CA LEU A 29 -33.13 -10.53 3.37
C LEU A 29 -33.87 -10.73 4.71
N GLY A 30 -34.36 -9.64 5.34
CA GLY A 30 -35.13 -9.67 6.57
C GLY A 30 -34.27 -9.61 7.85
N PHE A 31 -33.01 -9.20 7.76
CA PHE A 31 -32.13 -9.01 8.93
C PHE A 31 -32.14 -7.53 9.36
N ASP A 32 -32.53 -7.26 10.58
CA ASP A 32 -32.58 -5.93 11.22
C ASP A 32 -31.50 -5.73 12.31
N ASN A 33 -30.90 -6.83 12.79
CA ASN A 33 -29.81 -6.83 13.76
C ASN A 33 -28.44 -6.47 13.13
N VAL A 34 -28.43 -5.48 12.21
CA VAL A 34 -27.26 -5.07 11.43
C VAL A 34 -26.80 -3.66 11.78
N LEU A 35 -25.56 -3.52 12.20
CA LEU A 35 -24.91 -2.25 12.53
C LEU A 35 -23.79 -1.92 11.55
N VAL A 36 -23.73 -0.68 11.09
CA VAL A 36 -22.61 -0.19 10.29
C VAL A 36 -21.50 0.22 11.25
N ALA A 37 -20.41 -0.56 11.26
CA ALA A 37 -19.23 -0.27 12.07
C ALA A 37 -18.10 0.37 11.26
N GLY A 38 -18.06 0.13 9.94
CA GLY A 38 -16.92 0.48 9.09
C GLY A 38 -15.98 -0.72 8.86
N ASP A 39 -14.83 -0.45 8.28
CA ASP A 39 -13.84 -1.46 7.94
C ASP A 39 -12.67 -1.44 8.93
N THR A 40 -12.53 -2.49 9.71
CA THR A 40 -11.48 -2.64 10.74
C THR A 40 -10.05 -2.65 10.16
N ARG A 41 -9.89 -2.82 8.84
CA ARG A 41 -8.57 -2.72 8.19
C ARG A 41 -7.96 -1.33 8.36
N PHE A 42 -8.78 -0.25 8.39
CA PHE A 42 -8.28 1.11 8.64
C PHE A 42 -7.70 1.27 10.05
N ASP A 43 -8.35 0.69 11.05
CA ASP A 43 -7.83 0.71 12.43
C ASP A 43 -6.52 -0.08 12.51
N ARG A 44 -6.47 -1.25 11.86
CA ARG A 44 -5.29 -2.10 11.84
C ARG A 44 -4.08 -1.44 11.21
N VAL A 45 -4.22 -0.81 10.03
CA VAL A 45 -3.09 -0.12 9.39
C VAL A 45 -2.66 1.12 10.18
N ALA A 46 -3.60 1.81 10.82
CA ALA A 46 -3.27 2.93 11.71
C ALA A 46 -2.49 2.49 12.96
N GLU A 47 -2.84 1.34 13.54
CA GLU A 47 -2.09 0.74 14.64
C GLU A 47 -0.67 0.36 14.22
N ILE A 48 -0.53 -0.33 13.08
CA ILE A 48 0.77 -0.71 12.51
C ILE A 48 1.62 0.54 12.23
N ALA A 49 1.04 1.59 11.67
CA ALA A 49 1.75 2.83 11.39
C ALA A 49 2.23 3.54 12.67
N ARG A 50 1.41 3.52 13.74
CA ARG A 50 1.81 4.07 15.05
C ARG A 50 2.92 3.24 15.72
N ALA A 51 2.91 1.92 15.50
CA ALA A 51 3.90 0.98 16.03
C ALA A 51 5.12 0.82 15.11
N ALA A 52 5.19 1.56 13.98
CA ALA A 52 6.28 1.48 13.02
C ALA A 52 7.63 1.72 13.71
N ARG A 53 8.55 0.78 13.50
CA ARG A 53 9.87 0.83 14.16
C ARG A 53 10.87 1.48 13.22
N ARG A 54 11.85 2.12 13.84
CA ARG A 54 13.03 2.59 13.12
C ARG A 54 13.82 1.40 12.57
N ILE A 55 14.20 1.49 11.28
CA ILE A 55 14.97 0.46 10.57
C ILE A 55 16.28 1.10 10.10
N ASP A 56 17.36 0.82 10.81
CA ASP A 56 18.66 1.45 10.60
C ASP A 56 19.18 1.30 9.15
N VAL A 57 18.97 0.15 8.54
CA VAL A 57 19.34 -0.10 7.13
C VAL A 57 18.62 0.88 6.20
N ILE A 58 17.32 1.11 6.42
CA ILE A 58 16.52 2.02 5.58
C ILE A 58 16.94 3.47 5.81
N ASP A 59 17.13 3.88 7.08
CA ASP A 59 17.62 5.23 7.42
C ASP A 59 18.94 5.54 6.71
N ARG A 60 19.90 4.63 6.81
CA ARG A 60 21.24 4.79 6.23
C ARG A 60 21.23 4.73 4.71
N PHE A 61 20.40 3.87 4.12
CA PHE A 61 20.24 3.77 2.67
C PHE A 61 19.60 5.03 2.10
N LYS A 62 18.52 5.50 2.72
CA LYS A 62 17.80 6.71 2.31
C LYS A 62 18.67 7.96 2.48
N GLY A 63 19.32 8.13 3.63
CA GLY A 63 20.01 9.36 3.98
C GLY A 63 19.05 10.56 3.85
N ASP A 64 19.53 11.65 3.23
CA ASP A 64 18.73 12.87 2.99
C ASP A 64 17.88 12.81 1.72
N ASN A 65 17.93 11.69 0.96
CA ASN A 65 17.20 11.58 -0.29
C ASN A 65 15.72 11.28 -0.07
N ARG A 66 14.89 11.62 -1.05
CA ARG A 66 13.52 11.14 -1.15
C ARG A 66 13.50 9.66 -1.50
N LEU A 67 12.53 8.94 -0.96
CA LEU A 67 12.41 7.49 -1.12
C LEU A 67 11.10 7.11 -1.81
N PHE A 68 11.20 6.30 -2.85
CA PHE A 68 10.08 5.62 -3.48
C PHE A 68 10.02 4.17 -2.99
N VAL A 69 8.88 3.73 -2.46
CA VAL A 69 8.69 2.34 -1.98
C VAL A 69 7.68 1.62 -2.84
N ALA A 70 8.11 0.53 -3.47
CA ALA A 70 7.23 -0.37 -4.22
C ALA A 70 7.07 -1.68 -3.44
N GLY A 71 5.85 -1.95 -2.98
CA GLY A 71 5.55 -3.12 -2.17
C GLY A 71 4.79 -4.21 -2.91
N SER A 72 5.08 -5.46 -2.59
CA SER A 72 4.43 -6.66 -3.13
C SER A 72 4.43 -6.69 -4.67
N THR A 73 5.56 -6.37 -5.28
CA THR A 73 5.70 -6.29 -6.73
C THR A 73 5.71 -7.67 -7.39
N TRP A 74 5.20 -7.73 -8.62
CA TRP A 74 5.31 -8.86 -9.51
C TRP A 74 6.13 -8.47 -10.75
N GLU A 75 6.49 -9.42 -11.56
CA GLU A 75 7.37 -9.19 -12.73
C GLU A 75 6.88 -8.06 -13.64
N PRO A 76 5.59 -7.95 -14.04
CA PRO A 76 5.13 -6.83 -14.85
C PRO A 76 5.25 -5.46 -14.14
N ASP A 77 5.09 -5.42 -12.81
CA ASP A 77 5.31 -4.19 -12.03
C ASP A 77 6.79 -3.79 -12.07
N GLU A 78 7.69 -4.77 -11.92
CA GLU A 78 9.13 -4.57 -11.86
C GLU A 78 9.70 -4.06 -13.17
N GLU A 79 9.13 -4.45 -14.32
CA GLU A 79 9.51 -3.91 -15.64
C GLU A 79 9.29 -2.39 -15.73
N LEU A 80 8.18 -1.90 -15.22
CA LEU A 80 7.90 -0.47 -15.16
C LEU A 80 8.82 0.24 -14.16
N LEU A 81 9.02 -0.38 -13.00
CA LEU A 81 9.81 0.18 -11.91
C LEU A 81 11.30 0.28 -12.28
N ILE A 82 11.89 -0.70 -12.95
CA ILE A 82 13.28 -0.63 -13.43
C ILE A 82 13.49 0.58 -14.34
N ARG A 83 12.55 0.86 -15.25
CA ARG A 83 12.60 2.06 -16.09
C ARG A 83 12.52 3.33 -15.24
N LEU A 84 11.58 3.39 -14.28
CA LEU A 84 11.42 4.54 -13.40
C LEU A 84 12.68 4.78 -12.57
N ILE A 85 13.27 3.72 -12.01
CA ILE A 85 14.52 3.77 -11.26
C ILE A 85 15.63 4.38 -12.13
N ASN A 86 15.83 3.82 -13.32
CA ASN A 86 16.93 4.22 -14.20
C ASN A 86 16.80 5.65 -14.76
N ASP A 87 15.56 6.15 -14.89
CA ASP A 87 15.29 7.50 -15.36
C ASP A 87 15.34 8.57 -14.25
N ASN A 88 15.44 8.15 -12.97
CA ASN A 88 15.45 9.06 -11.82
C ASN A 88 16.64 8.79 -10.88
N PRO A 89 17.89 9.06 -11.31
CA PRO A 89 19.10 8.71 -10.55
C PRO A 89 19.25 9.47 -9.22
N ASP A 90 18.50 10.53 -9.01
CA ASP A 90 18.45 11.36 -7.80
C ASP A 90 17.47 10.84 -6.73
N VAL A 91 16.69 9.80 -7.06
CA VAL A 91 15.71 9.19 -6.14
C VAL A 91 16.22 7.83 -5.68
N LYS A 92 16.04 7.55 -4.38
CA LYS A 92 16.25 6.21 -3.81
C LYS A 92 14.98 5.37 -3.93
N PHE A 93 15.16 4.07 -4.16
CA PHE A 93 14.06 3.14 -4.32
C PHE A 93 14.20 1.95 -3.37
N VAL A 94 13.08 1.53 -2.79
CA VAL A 94 12.95 0.23 -2.14
C VAL A 94 11.93 -0.57 -2.93
N VAL A 95 12.29 -1.76 -3.36
CA VAL A 95 11.39 -2.72 -4.02
C VAL A 95 11.28 -3.95 -3.15
N ALA A 96 10.06 -4.33 -2.79
CA ALA A 96 9.73 -5.53 -2.05
C ALA A 96 8.97 -6.49 -2.98
N PRO A 97 9.62 -7.47 -3.60
CA PRO A 97 8.96 -8.49 -4.40
C PRO A 97 7.94 -9.28 -3.58
N HIS A 98 6.81 -9.64 -4.19
CA HIS A 98 5.80 -10.47 -3.53
C HIS A 98 6.34 -11.87 -3.21
N GLU A 99 7.13 -12.41 -4.13
CA GLU A 99 7.81 -13.69 -3.99
C GLU A 99 9.33 -13.49 -3.99
N MET A 100 10.02 -14.20 -3.09
CA MET A 100 11.48 -14.13 -2.95
C MET A 100 12.15 -15.07 -3.95
N ASP A 101 11.94 -14.80 -5.24
CA ASP A 101 12.57 -15.54 -6.33
C ASP A 101 13.95 -14.98 -6.65
N GLU A 102 14.98 -15.83 -6.59
CA GLU A 102 16.38 -15.43 -6.79
C GLU A 102 16.63 -14.93 -8.22
N SER A 103 15.96 -15.46 -9.23
CA SER A 103 16.10 -15.00 -10.61
C SER A 103 15.57 -13.59 -10.81
N ARG A 104 14.44 -13.27 -10.19
CA ARG A 104 13.85 -11.92 -10.21
C ARG A 104 14.71 -10.92 -9.44
N ILE A 105 15.21 -11.31 -8.27
CA ILE A 105 16.14 -10.47 -7.50
C ILE A 105 17.41 -10.20 -8.30
N ALA A 106 17.99 -11.23 -8.94
CA ALA A 106 19.15 -11.07 -9.79
C ALA A 106 18.89 -10.14 -10.98
N ARG A 107 17.71 -10.23 -11.61
CA ARG A 107 17.28 -9.33 -12.67
C ARG A 107 17.18 -7.88 -12.19
N LEU A 108 16.50 -7.62 -11.07
CA LEU A 108 16.40 -6.28 -10.47
C LEU A 108 17.80 -5.69 -10.21
N MET A 109 18.73 -6.51 -9.68
CA MET A 109 20.11 -6.09 -9.44
C MET A 109 20.87 -5.77 -10.74
N ALA A 110 20.73 -6.60 -11.77
CA ALA A 110 21.45 -6.47 -13.03
C ALA A 110 20.97 -5.29 -13.88
N GLU A 111 19.65 -5.04 -13.90
CA GLU A 111 19.03 -4.02 -14.75
C GLU A 111 19.00 -2.63 -14.11
N THR A 112 19.31 -2.50 -12.80
CA THR A 112 19.40 -1.20 -12.11
C THR A 112 20.76 -0.55 -12.35
N LYS A 113 20.81 0.49 -13.20
CA LYS A 113 22.04 1.19 -13.58
C LYS A 113 22.75 1.86 -12.41
N GLY A 114 22.00 2.46 -11.46
CA GLY A 114 22.52 3.08 -10.25
C GLY A 114 22.98 2.08 -9.18
N GLY A 115 22.93 0.78 -9.48
CA GLY A 115 23.30 -0.32 -8.61
C GLY A 115 22.28 -0.61 -7.51
N ALA A 116 22.22 -1.87 -7.14
CA ALA A 116 21.26 -2.38 -6.16
C ALA A 116 21.97 -3.07 -4.99
N LEU A 117 21.24 -3.17 -3.87
CA LEU A 117 21.63 -3.92 -2.68
C LEU A 117 20.47 -4.81 -2.25
N ARG A 118 20.77 -5.92 -1.60
CA ARG A 118 19.77 -6.75 -0.90
C ARG A 118 19.75 -6.38 0.57
N TYR A 119 18.55 -6.23 1.12
CA TYR A 119 18.38 -5.86 2.52
C TYR A 119 19.05 -6.88 3.47
N THR A 120 18.85 -8.19 3.23
CA THR A 120 19.41 -9.26 4.07
C THR A 120 20.94 -9.32 4.04
N GLN A 121 21.58 -8.74 3.02
CA GLN A 121 23.05 -8.68 2.89
C GLN A 121 23.64 -7.40 3.50
N CYS A 122 22.80 -6.45 3.94
CA CYS A 122 23.27 -5.23 4.57
C CYS A 122 23.75 -5.49 5.99
N THR A 123 24.93 -4.96 6.30
CA THR A 123 25.56 -5.02 7.62
C THR A 123 25.80 -3.61 8.17
N PRO A 124 26.15 -3.44 9.46
CA PRO A 124 26.53 -2.14 9.99
C PRO A 124 27.70 -1.47 9.24
N ARG A 125 28.50 -2.26 8.51
CA ARG A 125 29.64 -1.78 7.70
C ARG A 125 29.26 -1.50 6.23
N THR A 126 28.05 -1.79 5.81
CA THR A 126 27.60 -1.57 4.43
C THR A 126 27.67 -0.09 4.09
N THR A 127 28.33 0.23 2.99
CA THR A 127 28.36 1.56 2.39
C THR A 127 27.29 1.63 1.30
N TYR A 128 26.38 2.57 1.43
CA TYR A 128 25.26 2.70 0.47
C TYR A 128 25.67 3.55 -0.74
N GLY A 129 26.51 4.57 -0.54
CA GLY A 129 27.06 5.43 -1.61
C GLY A 129 25.99 5.87 -2.62
N SER A 130 26.29 5.73 -3.89
CA SER A 130 25.37 6.03 -5.00
C SER A 130 24.35 4.92 -5.29
N ARG A 131 24.33 3.82 -4.51
CA ARG A 131 23.35 2.75 -4.73
C ARG A 131 21.93 3.28 -4.70
N GLN A 132 21.20 2.99 -5.78
CA GLN A 132 19.89 3.59 -6.01
C GLN A 132 18.73 2.71 -5.56
N LEU A 133 18.90 1.39 -5.62
CA LEU A 133 17.87 0.41 -5.27
C LEU A 133 18.28 -0.41 -4.04
N LEU A 134 17.36 -0.57 -3.10
CA LEU A 134 17.40 -1.57 -2.05
C LEU A 134 16.26 -2.56 -2.26
N ILE A 135 16.60 -3.82 -2.50
CA ILE A 135 15.64 -4.91 -2.63
C ILE A 135 15.33 -5.44 -1.23
N LEU A 136 14.07 -5.37 -0.84
CA LEU A 136 13.58 -5.84 0.44
C LEU A 136 13.28 -7.34 0.36
N ASP A 137 14.30 -8.15 0.49
CA ASP A 137 14.26 -9.60 0.39
C ASP A 137 13.98 -10.28 1.75
N THR A 138 13.03 -9.72 2.49
CA THR A 138 12.54 -10.23 3.78
C THR A 138 11.08 -9.87 3.97
N VAL A 139 10.39 -10.60 4.85
CA VAL A 139 8.98 -10.36 5.17
C VAL A 139 8.81 -9.64 6.51
N GLY A 140 7.64 -9.00 6.70
CA GLY A 140 7.20 -8.47 8.00
C GLY A 140 7.65 -7.04 8.32
N ILE A 141 8.46 -6.38 7.48
CA ILE A 141 8.93 -5.01 7.74
C ILE A 141 8.41 -3.97 6.73
N LEU A 142 7.81 -4.39 5.62
CA LEU A 142 7.35 -3.49 4.54
C LEU A 142 6.45 -2.37 5.05
N ALA A 143 5.50 -2.67 5.93
CA ALA A 143 4.60 -1.69 6.51
C ALA A 143 5.36 -0.57 7.26
N SER A 144 6.47 -0.90 7.96
CA SER A 144 7.33 0.11 8.59
C SER A 144 8.17 0.89 7.58
N VAL A 145 8.54 0.26 6.46
CA VAL A 145 9.34 0.91 5.40
C VAL A 145 8.55 2.01 4.70
N TYR A 146 7.22 1.90 4.58
CA TYR A 146 6.39 2.99 4.06
C TYR A 146 6.50 4.28 4.88
N GLY A 147 6.82 4.20 6.17
CA GLY A 147 7.07 5.38 7.01
C GLY A 147 8.26 6.26 6.59
N TYR A 148 9.14 5.75 5.75
CA TYR A 148 10.30 6.46 5.20
C TYR A 148 10.04 7.04 3.80
N ALA A 149 8.95 6.63 3.17
CA ALA A 149 8.68 6.92 1.77
C ALA A 149 8.14 8.33 1.54
N THR A 150 8.35 8.82 0.34
CA THR A 150 7.69 10.00 -0.22
C THR A 150 6.58 9.61 -1.20
N TRP A 151 6.78 8.51 -1.92
CA TRP A 151 5.84 7.96 -2.90
C TRP A 151 5.78 6.44 -2.77
N SER A 152 4.69 5.85 -3.23
CA SER A 152 4.52 4.41 -3.18
C SER A 152 3.92 3.82 -4.45
N TYR A 153 4.26 2.56 -4.69
CA TYR A 153 3.64 1.71 -5.69
C TYR A 153 3.19 0.41 -5.03
N ILE A 154 1.99 -0.06 -5.37
CA ILE A 154 1.44 -1.32 -4.87
C ILE A 154 1.33 -2.31 -6.02
N GLY A 155 2.06 -3.40 -5.91
CA GLY A 155 2.11 -4.43 -6.94
C GLY A 155 0.88 -5.32 -7.01
N GLY A 156 0.88 -6.21 -8.00
CA GLY A 156 -0.17 -7.19 -8.26
C GLY A 156 -1.25 -6.74 -9.22
N GLY A 157 -1.32 -5.44 -9.52
CA GLY A 157 -2.37 -4.88 -10.36
C GLY A 157 -2.33 -5.30 -11.84
N PHE A 158 -1.27 -5.89 -12.31
CA PHE A 158 -1.20 -6.50 -13.64
C PHE A 158 -1.56 -8.00 -13.66
N CYS A 159 -1.75 -8.58 -12.47
CA CYS A 159 -2.06 -10.00 -12.29
C CYS A 159 -3.47 -10.17 -11.70
N VAL A 160 -3.57 -10.81 -10.54
CA VAL A 160 -4.84 -11.17 -9.89
C VAL A 160 -5.54 -10.02 -9.16
N GLY A 161 -4.85 -8.91 -8.97
CA GLY A 161 -5.32 -7.71 -8.28
C GLY A 161 -4.27 -7.12 -7.35
N ILE A 162 -4.45 -5.84 -7.03
CA ILE A 162 -3.52 -5.10 -6.18
C ILE A 162 -3.49 -5.65 -4.75
N HIS A 163 -2.37 -5.44 -4.10
CA HIS A 163 -2.21 -5.69 -2.67
C HIS A 163 -2.79 -4.52 -1.83
N ASN A 164 -2.52 -4.51 -0.52
CA ASN A 164 -3.10 -3.57 0.42
C ASN A 164 -2.59 -2.13 0.21
N THR A 165 -3.43 -1.26 -0.36
CA THR A 165 -3.13 0.16 -0.56
C THR A 165 -3.19 0.99 0.73
N LEU A 166 -3.93 0.52 1.74
CA LEU A 166 -4.11 1.23 3.00
C LEU A 166 -2.82 1.35 3.81
N GLU A 167 -1.91 0.38 3.68
CA GLU A 167 -0.62 0.43 4.36
C GLU A 167 0.21 1.66 3.95
N ALA A 168 0.25 1.95 2.66
CA ALA A 168 0.93 3.13 2.15
C ALA A 168 0.13 4.42 2.41
N ALA A 169 -1.18 4.41 2.11
CA ALA A 169 -2.03 5.58 2.26
C ALA A 169 -2.13 6.09 3.70
N THR A 170 -1.98 5.20 4.71
CA THR A 170 -2.03 5.59 6.13
C THR A 170 -0.85 6.46 6.55
N PHE A 171 0.28 6.39 5.83
CA PHE A 171 1.40 7.31 6.00
C PHE A 171 1.24 8.61 5.19
N GLY A 172 0.15 8.75 4.44
CA GLY A 172 -0.08 9.90 3.58
C GLY A 172 0.72 9.83 2.28
N LEU A 173 1.01 8.63 1.76
CA LEU A 173 1.75 8.49 0.52
C LEU A 173 0.83 8.56 -0.68
N PRO A 174 1.18 9.31 -1.74
CA PRO A 174 0.62 9.11 -3.06
C PRO A 174 0.87 7.68 -3.54
N VAL A 175 -0.14 7.04 -4.14
CA VAL A 175 -0.08 5.62 -4.48
C VAL A 175 -0.29 5.42 -5.98
N ALA A 176 0.58 4.63 -6.63
CA ALA A 176 0.32 4.09 -7.97
C ALA A 176 0.17 2.56 -7.91
N PHE A 177 -0.55 1.99 -8.87
CA PHE A 177 -0.75 0.56 -9.03
C PHE A 177 -1.22 0.21 -10.44
N GLY A 178 -1.17 -1.08 -10.79
CA GLY A 178 -1.65 -1.58 -12.08
C GLY A 178 -3.18 -1.58 -12.22
N PRO A 179 -3.73 -2.00 -13.39
CA PRO A 179 -5.13 -1.77 -13.75
C PRO A 179 -6.16 -2.62 -13.00
N ASN A 180 -5.78 -3.77 -12.40
CA ASN A 180 -6.72 -4.68 -11.74
C ASN A 180 -7.02 -4.27 -10.29
N TYR A 181 -7.68 -3.14 -10.08
CA TYR A 181 -7.97 -2.57 -8.75
C TYR A 181 -9.47 -2.42 -8.44
N GLU A 182 -10.35 -2.61 -9.40
CA GLU A 182 -11.79 -2.30 -9.30
C GLU A 182 -12.51 -3.05 -8.16
N LYS A 183 -12.00 -4.20 -7.72
CA LYS A 183 -12.54 -4.97 -6.60
C LYS A 183 -12.31 -4.30 -5.23
N PHE A 184 -11.36 -3.37 -5.16
CA PHE A 184 -10.90 -2.75 -3.92
C PHE A 184 -11.50 -1.36 -3.79
N LYS A 185 -12.49 -1.23 -2.89
CA LYS A 185 -13.21 0.03 -2.67
C LYS A 185 -12.25 1.16 -2.33
N GLU A 186 -11.31 0.92 -1.42
CA GLU A 186 -10.33 1.90 -0.98
C GLU A 186 -9.44 2.42 -2.12
N ALA A 187 -9.08 1.57 -3.06
CA ALA A 187 -8.29 1.99 -4.22
C ALA A 187 -9.11 2.87 -5.17
N ARG A 188 -10.37 2.51 -5.44
CA ARG A 188 -11.29 3.34 -6.24
C ARG A 188 -11.51 4.72 -5.59
N ASP A 189 -11.74 4.74 -4.29
CA ASP A 189 -11.93 5.97 -3.54
C ASP A 189 -10.69 6.87 -3.63
N LEU A 190 -9.49 6.31 -3.41
CA LEU A 190 -8.23 7.04 -3.51
C LEU A 190 -7.96 7.58 -4.93
N VAL A 191 -8.31 6.83 -5.97
CA VAL A 191 -8.23 7.30 -7.38
C VAL A 191 -9.20 8.45 -7.60
N THR A 192 -10.45 8.32 -7.17
CA THR A 192 -11.48 9.36 -7.31
C THR A 192 -11.09 10.64 -6.59
N LEU A 193 -10.49 10.53 -5.42
CA LEU A 193 -10.01 11.66 -4.61
C LEU A 193 -8.71 12.28 -5.15
N GLY A 194 -8.01 11.63 -6.06
CA GLY A 194 -6.75 12.08 -6.63
C GLY A 194 -5.51 11.77 -5.78
N ALA A 195 -5.62 10.89 -4.79
CA ALA A 195 -4.50 10.41 -3.98
C ALA A 195 -3.80 9.18 -4.58
N ALA A 196 -4.46 8.47 -5.49
CA ALA A 196 -3.89 7.34 -6.19
C ALA A 196 -4.08 7.43 -7.71
N ARG A 197 -3.30 6.62 -8.44
CA ARG A 197 -3.39 6.47 -9.89
C ARG A 197 -3.23 5.02 -10.30
N SER A 198 -4.16 4.53 -11.11
CA SER A 198 -3.97 3.29 -11.87
C SER A 198 -3.16 3.58 -13.13
N VAL A 199 -2.19 2.74 -13.42
CA VAL A 199 -1.29 2.85 -14.56
C VAL A 199 -1.27 1.54 -15.35
N THR A 200 -1.23 1.64 -16.68
CA THR A 200 -1.18 0.47 -17.58
C THR A 200 0.18 0.29 -18.23
N ASP A 201 1.02 1.33 -18.19
CA ASP A 201 2.33 1.35 -18.83
C ASP A 201 3.27 2.34 -18.14
N TYR A 202 4.52 2.36 -18.61
CA TYR A 202 5.56 3.23 -18.07
C TYR A 202 5.25 4.73 -18.28
N GLU A 203 4.70 5.12 -19.40
CA GLU A 203 4.43 6.55 -19.69
C GLU A 203 3.34 7.10 -18.74
N GLN A 204 2.36 6.29 -18.38
CA GLN A 204 1.36 6.66 -17.37
C GLN A 204 1.98 6.75 -15.97
N LEU A 205 2.86 5.80 -15.60
CA LEU A 205 3.58 5.85 -14.34
C LEU A 205 4.46 7.10 -14.25
N ARG A 206 5.21 7.40 -15.31
CA ARG A 206 6.05 8.60 -15.42
C ARG A 206 5.21 9.88 -15.34
N THR A 207 4.11 9.94 -16.05
CA THR A 207 3.20 11.11 -16.07
C THR A 207 2.60 11.37 -14.69
N TRP A 208 2.33 10.33 -13.92
CA TRP A 208 1.89 10.46 -12.53
C TRP A 208 3.03 10.88 -11.59
N PHE A 209 4.22 10.30 -11.76
CA PHE A 209 5.34 10.49 -10.84
C PHE A 209 5.99 11.87 -10.96
N VAL A 210 6.25 12.34 -12.20
CA VAL A 210 7.01 13.57 -12.44
C VAL A 210 6.39 14.81 -11.76
N PRO A 211 5.09 15.09 -11.85
CA PRO A 211 4.49 16.21 -11.14
C PRO A 211 4.61 16.10 -9.61
N LEU A 212 4.51 14.89 -9.06
CA LEU A 212 4.66 14.66 -7.61
C LEU A 212 6.12 14.82 -7.14
N ARG A 213 7.09 14.54 -8.03
CA ARG A 213 8.51 14.73 -7.76
C ARG A 213 8.89 16.21 -7.79
N ASP A 214 8.43 16.93 -8.80
CA ASP A 214 8.94 18.27 -9.16
C ASP A 214 8.12 19.41 -8.54
N ASN A 215 6.89 19.14 -8.06
CA ASN A 215 6.02 20.13 -7.44
C ASN A 215 5.67 19.74 -5.99
N GLU A 216 6.32 20.40 -5.04
CA GLU A 216 6.13 20.13 -3.61
C GLU A 216 4.70 20.40 -3.13
N GLU A 217 4.06 21.47 -3.63
CA GLU A 217 2.67 21.80 -3.26
C GLU A 217 1.70 20.71 -3.71
N PHE A 218 1.89 20.20 -4.94
CA PHE A 218 1.09 19.11 -5.48
C PHE A 218 1.31 17.81 -4.69
N LEU A 219 2.55 17.50 -4.33
CA LEU A 219 2.89 16.37 -3.47
C LEU A 219 2.18 16.48 -2.12
N GLN A 220 2.31 17.60 -1.42
CA GLN A 220 1.71 17.83 -0.11
C GLN A 220 0.18 17.75 -0.14
N LYS A 221 -0.44 18.29 -1.19
CA LYS A 221 -1.90 18.18 -1.41
C LYS A 221 -2.31 16.72 -1.56
N THR A 222 -1.65 15.97 -2.42
CA THR A 222 -1.96 14.56 -2.68
C THR A 222 -1.74 13.71 -1.43
N SER A 223 -0.64 13.94 -0.71
CA SER A 223 -0.33 13.27 0.55
C SER A 223 -1.38 13.52 1.63
N ARG A 224 -1.87 14.75 1.74
CA ARG A 224 -2.93 15.11 2.69
C ARG A 224 -4.23 14.37 2.36
N ILE A 225 -4.60 14.26 1.08
CA ILE A 225 -5.81 13.53 0.67
C ILE A 225 -5.70 12.06 1.09
N ALA A 226 -4.57 11.40 0.83
CA ALA A 226 -4.36 10.02 1.25
C ALA A 226 -4.48 9.83 2.77
N LYS A 227 -3.85 10.73 3.53
CA LYS A 227 -3.87 10.71 5.01
C LYS A 227 -5.26 10.94 5.56
N ASP A 228 -5.97 11.95 5.06
CA ASP A 228 -7.32 12.30 5.50
C ASP A 228 -8.30 11.17 5.20
N TYR A 229 -8.20 10.53 4.03
CA TYR A 229 -9.02 9.39 3.67
C TYR A 229 -8.88 8.27 4.71
N THR A 230 -7.67 7.85 5.00
CA THR A 230 -7.45 6.76 5.97
C THR A 230 -7.85 7.14 7.39
N THR A 231 -7.62 8.39 7.80
CA THR A 231 -7.96 8.87 9.14
C THR A 231 -9.47 8.90 9.38
N ARG A 232 -10.26 9.35 8.40
CA ARG A 232 -11.72 9.46 8.50
C ARG A 232 -12.43 8.12 8.55
N HIS A 233 -11.81 7.05 8.08
CA HIS A 233 -12.41 5.71 8.07
C HIS A 233 -12.02 4.85 9.27
N GLN A 234 -11.23 5.37 10.21
CA GLN A 234 -10.90 4.68 11.48
C GLN A 234 -12.09 4.70 12.44
N GLY A 235 -12.09 3.78 13.40
CA GLY A 235 -13.05 3.72 14.51
C GLY A 235 -13.94 2.48 14.51
N ALA A 236 -13.92 1.67 13.46
CA ALA A 236 -14.75 0.46 13.34
C ALA A 236 -14.56 -0.51 14.51
N THR A 237 -13.32 -0.78 14.89
CA THR A 237 -12.98 -1.66 16.01
C THR A 237 -13.57 -1.14 17.33
N GLY A 238 -13.50 0.16 17.57
CA GLY A 238 -14.08 0.80 18.78
C GLY A 238 -15.60 0.65 18.87
N ILE A 239 -16.31 0.81 17.73
CA ILE A 239 -17.75 0.60 17.64
C ILE A 239 -18.09 -0.85 17.99
N ILE A 240 -17.42 -1.81 17.38
CA ILE A 240 -17.64 -3.25 17.60
C ILE A 240 -17.42 -3.61 19.07
N VAL A 241 -16.27 -3.24 19.63
CA VAL A 241 -15.92 -3.55 21.02
C VAL A 241 -16.95 -2.94 21.99
N LYS A 242 -17.30 -1.68 21.80
CA LYS A 242 -18.28 -1.00 22.64
C LYS A 242 -19.66 -1.67 22.58
N THR A 243 -20.09 -2.13 21.41
CA THR A 243 -21.40 -2.78 21.25
C THR A 243 -21.47 -4.16 21.90
N ILE A 244 -20.33 -4.91 21.91
CA ILE A 244 -20.31 -6.28 22.43
C ILE A 244 -20.12 -6.30 23.96
N PHE A 245 -19.35 -5.37 24.52
CA PHE A 245 -18.91 -5.41 25.91
C PHE A 245 -19.54 -4.35 26.82
N HIS A 246 -20.46 -3.54 26.29
CA HIS A 246 -21.21 -2.51 27.03
C HIS A 246 -22.69 -2.54 26.67
#